data_577b43d86706563678e4d84d66cb8766
#
_entry.id   577b43d86706563678e4d84d66cb8766
#
_cell.length_a   1.000
_cell.length_b   1.000
_cell.length_c   1.000
_cell.angle_alpha   90.00
_cell.angle_beta   90.00
_cell.angle_gamma   90.00
#
_symmetry.space_group_name_H-M   'P 1'
#
loop_
_entity.id
_entity.type
_entity.pdbx_description
1 polymer ?
#
loop_
_entity_poly.entity_id
_entity_poly.type
_entity_poly.pdbx_seq_one_letter_code
_entity_poly.pdbx_strand_id
1 'polypeptide(L)'
;MDNSTLIKKIRMNCPLCERTHEVEKREGFATVTVKGEKVTYKEKFYRCTNTDDEENEFETGSMADENLFNARNAYRAKHELQ
;
A
#
# COMPACT_ATOMS: atom_id res chain seq x y z
N MET A 1 -3.01 -11.60 10.55
CA MET A 1 -4.33 -11.05 10.23
C MET A 1 -4.16 -9.72 9.52
N ASP A 2 -4.89 -9.55 8.44
CA ASP A 2 -4.78 -8.35 7.62
C ASP A 2 -5.55 -7.19 8.25
N ASN A 3 -4.87 -6.09 8.57
CA ASN A 3 -5.48 -4.91 9.16
C ASN A 3 -5.91 -3.87 8.12
N SER A 4 -5.82 -4.23 6.84
CA SER A 4 -6.19 -3.31 5.77
C SER A 4 -7.70 -3.26 5.56
N THR A 5 -8.16 -2.14 5.02
CA THR A 5 -9.57 -1.93 4.70
C THR A 5 -9.74 -1.96 3.19
N LEU A 6 -10.76 -2.68 2.72
CA LEU A 6 -11.11 -2.70 1.31
C LEU A 6 -11.69 -1.33 0.91
N ILE A 7 -11.07 -0.67 -0.08
CA ILE A 7 -11.58 0.59 -0.62
C ILE A 7 -12.56 0.31 -1.75
N LYS A 8 -12.15 -0.49 -2.73
CA LYS A 8 -13.00 -0.87 -3.86
C LYS A 8 -12.35 -2.02 -4.61
N LYS A 9 -13.13 -2.64 -5.51
CA LYS A 9 -12.63 -3.65 -6.44
C LYS A 9 -12.51 -3.03 -7.81
N ILE A 10 -11.41 -3.32 -8.50
CA ILE A 10 -11.09 -2.76 -9.82
C ILE A 10 -10.71 -3.89 -10.75
N ARG A 11 -11.26 -3.89 -11.96
CA ARG A 11 -10.86 -4.85 -12.98
C ARG A 11 -9.62 -4.31 -13.67
N MET A 12 -8.54 -5.08 -13.64
CA MET A 12 -7.28 -4.67 -14.24
C MET A 12 -6.43 -5.89 -14.59
N ASN A 13 -5.41 -5.67 -15.38
CA ASN A 13 -4.43 -6.71 -15.69
C ASN A 13 -3.53 -6.91 -14.46
N CYS A 14 -3.66 -8.06 -13.83
CA CYS A 14 -2.93 -8.38 -12.61
C CYS A 14 -1.52 -8.87 -12.97
N PRO A 15 -0.46 -8.19 -12.48
CA PRO A 15 0.91 -8.63 -12.77
C PRO A 15 1.31 -9.92 -12.07
N LEU A 16 0.58 -10.31 -11.02
CA LEU A 16 0.91 -11.51 -10.25
C LEU A 16 0.45 -12.79 -10.92
N CYS A 17 -0.73 -12.78 -11.55
CA CYS A 17 -1.26 -13.94 -12.24
C CYS A 17 -1.34 -13.76 -13.76
N GLU A 18 -0.92 -12.60 -14.25
CA GLU A 18 -0.87 -12.27 -15.69
C GLU A 18 -2.22 -12.39 -16.40
N ARG A 19 -3.30 -12.10 -15.68
CA ARG A 19 -4.66 -12.15 -16.20
C ARG A 19 -5.42 -10.89 -15.83
N THR A 20 -6.37 -10.52 -16.67
CA THR A 20 -7.29 -9.44 -16.35
C THR A 20 -8.39 -10.00 -15.46
N HIS A 21 -8.50 -9.49 -14.25
CA HIS A 21 -9.55 -9.87 -13.33
C HIS A 21 -9.75 -8.75 -12.30
N GLU A 22 -10.75 -8.93 -11.46
CA GLU A 22 -11.02 -7.96 -10.40
C GLU A 22 -10.00 -8.13 -9.28
N VAL A 23 -9.32 -7.04 -8.91
CA VAL A 23 -8.41 -7.00 -7.78
C VAL A 23 -8.96 -6.07 -6.72
N GLU A 24 -8.54 -6.26 -5.48
CA GLU A 24 -8.96 -5.41 -4.36
C GLU A 24 -7.98 -4.26 -4.18
N LYS A 25 -8.50 -3.03 -4.20
CA LYS A 25 -7.73 -1.86 -3.77
C LYS A 25 -7.95 -1.72 -2.27
N ARG A 26 -6.87 -1.76 -1.51
CA ARG A 26 -6.92 -1.75 -0.06
C ARG A 26 -6.04 -0.64 0.52
N GLU A 27 -6.35 -0.28 1.75
CA GLU A 27 -5.60 0.75 2.49
C GLU A 27 -5.30 0.22 3.89
N GLY A 28 -4.09 0.40 4.35
CA GLY A 28 -3.69 -0.01 5.69
C GLY A 28 -2.60 0.91 6.21
N PHE A 29 -2.16 0.66 7.43
CA PHE A 29 -1.05 1.40 8.02
C PHE A 29 0.23 0.62 7.83
N ALA A 30 1.29 1.33 7.44
CA ALA A 30 2.62 0.76 7.30
C ALA A 30 3.59 1.58 8.15
N THR A 31 4.63 0.93 8.65
CA THR A 31 5.68 1.59 9.42
C THR A 31 6.99 1.44 8.68
N VAL A 32 7.68 2.56 8.48
CA VAL A 32 9.00 2.59 7.85
C VAL A 32 9.96 3.36 8.74
N THR A 33 11.26 3.12 8.55
CA THR A 33 12.29 3.87 9.24
C THR A 33 12.81 4.97 8.31
N VAL A 34 12.70 6.22 8.75
CA VAL A 34 13.19 7.38 8.02
C VAL A 34 14.18 8.10 8.92
N LYS A 35 15.44 8.19 8.48
CA LYS A 35 16.51 8.84 9.24
C LYS A 35 16.61 8.33 10.68
N GLY A 36 16.48 7.00 10.85
CA GLY A 36 16.57 6.34 12.14
C GLY A 36 15.32 6.38 13.00
N GLU A 37 14.23 6.97 12.51
CA GLU A 37 12.98 7.06 13.24
C GLU A 37 11.89 6.24 12.59
N LYS A 38 11.07 5.58 13.40
CA LYS A 38 9.91 4.83 12.89
C LYS A 38 8.76 5.79 12.64
N VAL A 39 8.19 5.70 11.43
CA VAL A 39 7.09 6.54 11.00
C VAL A 39 5.97 5.64 10.49
N THR A 40 4.75 5.90 10.94
CA THR A 40 3.57 5.16 10.48
C THR A 40 2.76 6.06 9.54
N TYR A 41 2.35 5.49 8.41
CA TYR A 41 1.60 6.22 7.40
C TYR A 41 0.56 5.32 6.78
N LYS A 42 -0.41 5.89 6.07
CA LYS A 42 -1.40 5.13 5.31
C LYS A 42 -0.79 4.70 3.98
N GLU A 43 -0.88 3.41 3.71
CA GLU A 43 -0.38 2.78 2.50
C GLU A 43 -1.55 2.23 1.70
N LYS A 44 -1.52 2.43 0.40
CA LYS A 44 -2.50 1.85 -0.53
C LYS A 44 -1.81 0.82 -1.39
N PHE A 45 -2.51 -0.26 -1.67
CA PHE A 45 -1.98 -1.34 -2.48
C PHE A 45 -3.13 -2.13 -3.10
N TYR A 46 -2.79 -2.96 -4.10
CA TYR A 46 -3.74 -3.89 -4.69
C TYR A 46 -3.45 -5.30 -4.19
N ARG A 47 -4.51 -6.08 -4.04
CA ARG A 47 -4.41 -7.49 -3.65
C ARG A 47 -5.01 -8.35 -4.74
N CYS A 48 -4.24 -9.36 -5.19
CA CYS A 48 -4.72 -10.37 -6.13
C CYS A 48 -5.57 -11.38 -5.37
N THR A 49 -6.79 -11.62 -5.86
CA THR A 49 -7.72 -12.54 -5.23
C THR A 49 -7.70 -13.93 -5.86
N ASN A 50 -6.88 -14.13 -6.91
CA ASN A 50 -6.78 -15.39 -7.63
C ASN A 50 -5.65 -16.29 -7.13
N THR A 51 -4.90 -15.88 -6.14
CA THR A 51 -3.81 -16.67 -5.60
C THR A 51 -3.90 -16.72 -4.07
N ASP A 52 -3.49 -17.86 -3.50
CA ASP A 52 -3.44 -18.05 -2.06
C ASP A 52 -2.06 -17.73 -1.49
N ASP A 53 -1.13 -17.26 -2.34
CA ASP A 53 0.21 -16.89 -1.89
C ASP A 53 0.16 -15.72 -0.91
N GLU A 54 1.05 -15.73 0.07
CA GLU A 54 1.17 -14.64 1.03
C GLU A 54 1.63 -13.35 0.35
N GLU A 55 2.36 -13.46 -0.75
CA GLU A 55 2.83 -12.32 -1.53
C GLU A 55 1.86 -12.00 -2.67
N ASN A 56 0.61 -11.78 -2.31
CA ASN A 56 -0.44 -11.48 -3.29
C ASN A 56 -0.75 -9.98 -3.42
N GLU A 57 0.11 -9.14 -2.87
CA GLU A 57 -0.05 -7.70 -2.90
C GLU A 57 0.93 -7.05 -3.87
N PHE A 58 0.49 -5.98 -4.52
CA PHE A 58 1.33 -5.23 -5.44
C PHE A 58 0.94 -3.76 -5.47
N GLU A 59 1.84 -2.92 -5.96
CA GLU A 59 1.63 -1.50 -6.12
C GLU A 59 1.90 -1.10 -7.57
N THR A 60 1.10 -0.17 -8.07
CA THR A 60 1.42 0.49 -9.35
C THR A 60 2.51 1.55 -9.10
N GLY A 61 3.15 2.04 -10.17
CA GLY A 61 4.15 3.09 -10.04
C GLY A 61 3.61 4.34 -9.35
N SER A 62 2.41 4.78 -9.73
CA SER A 62 1.78 5.96 -9.11
C SER A 62 1.41 5.70 -7.65
N MET A 63 1.00 4.49 -7.31
CA MET A 63 0.73 4.09 -5.93
C MET A 63 1.99 4.13 -5.07
N ALA A 64 3.09 3.60 -5.59
CA ALA A 64 4.36 3.59 -4.88
C ALA A 64 4.83 5.02 -4.60
N ASP A 65 4.68 5.92 -5.57
CA ASP A 65 5.02 7.33 -5.40
C ASP A 65 4.14 8.00 -4.34
N GLU A 66 2.85 7.72 -4.37
CA GLU A 66 1.91 8.26 -3.38
C GLU A 66 2.24 7.74 -1.97
N ASN A 67 2.53 6.46 -1.84
CA ASN A 67 2.90 5.86 -0.56
C ASN A 67 4.19 6.49 -0.01
N LEU A 68 5.18 6.70 -0.86
CA LEU A 68 6.43 7.36 -0.47
C LEU A 68 6.19 8.80 -0.02
N PHE A 69 5.33 9.51 -0.74
CA PHE A 69 4.95 10.88 -0.39
C PHE A 69 4.27 10.91 0.98
N ASN A 70 3.36 9.98 1.22
CA ASN A 70 2.66 9.88 2.51
C ASN A 70 3.62 9.58 3.65
N ALA A 71 4.61 8.72 3.43
CA ALA A 71 5.63 8.42 4.42
C ALA A 71 6.46 9.66 4.76
N ARG A 72 6.84 10.43 3.76
CA ARG A 72 7.59 11.68 3.96
C ARG A 72 6.77 12.71 4.72
N ASN A 73 5.48 12.84 4.39
CA ASN A 73 4.60 13.77 5.08
C ASN A 73 4.41 13.37 6.54
N ALA A 74 4.30 12.09 6.82
CA ALA A 74 4.18 11.59 8.20
C ALA A 74 5.45 11.92 8.99
N TYR A 75 6.62 11.78 8.38
CA TYR A 75 7.89 12.15 9.00
C TYR A 75 7.93 13.66 9.30
N ARG A 76 7.54 14.49 8.33
CA ARG A 76 7.50 15.94 8.53
C ARG A 76 6.55 16.35 9.65
N ALA A 77 5.35 15.78 9.65
CA ALA A 77 4.36 16.09 10.68
C ALA A 77 4.89 15.77 12.07
N LYS A 78 5.62 14.67 12.21
CA LYS A 78 6.21 14.29 13.48
C LYS A 78 7.24 15.31 13.97
N HIS A 79 7.95 15.96 13.05
CA HIS A 79 9.01 16.92 13.39
C HIS A 79 8.52 18.37 13.46
N GLU A 80 7.45 18.71 12.74
CA GLU A 80 6.90 20.07 12.75
C GLU A 80 6.18 20.42 14.05
N LEU A 81 5.83 19.43 14.83
CA LEU A 81 5.14 19.64 16.10
C LEU A 81 6.07 19.94 17.26
N GLN A 82 7.34 20.11 16.98
CA GLN A 82 8.35 20.40 18.02
C GLN A 82 8.54 21.89 18.23
#